data_4b067e3f143b30496ddabdb1216e7d0d
#
_entry.id   4b067e3f143b30496ddabdb1216e7d0d
#
_cell.length_a   1.000
_cell.length_b   1.000
_cell.length_c   1.000
_cell.angle_alpha   90.00
_cell.angle_beta   90.00
_cell.angle_gamma   90.00
#
_symmetry.space_group_name_H-M   'P 1'
#
loop_
_entity.id
_entity.type
_entity.pdbx_description
1 polymer ?
#
loop_
_entity_poly.entity_id
_entity_poly.type
_entity_poly.pdbx_seq_one_letter_code
_entity_poly.pdbx_strand_id
1 'polypeptide(L)'
;MRFVHIADMHFDMQFKMLSDKIGIGEQRRYDQRVILRKIINYIKENNIKYFFIAGDLYENQYIRTSTIEYINKLFLEIDDTQIFIAPGNHDPLLKNSYYNNFLWNKNVHIFGPKFERIETDNIDIYGYGFDDFYCSNLNFNDLKISNPNKINILVIHGTLDGANLEDMQYNSMST
;
A
#
# COMPACT_ATOMS: atom_id res chain seq x y z
N MET A 1 7.02 -1.56 -20.31
CA MET A 1 6.09 -0.92 -19.37
C MET A 1 6.88 -0.24 -18.26
N ARG A 2 6.41 0.92 -17.76
CA ARG A 2 6.97 1.60 -16.58
C ARG A 2 5.88 1.75 -15.52
N PHE A 3 6.22 1.57 -14.26
CA PHE A 3 5.35 1.77 -13.11
C PHE A 3 6.14 2.36 -11.94
N VAL A 4 5.44 2.87 -10.95
CA VAL A 4 6.02 3.24 -9.64
C VAL A 4 5.50 2.26 -8.60
N HIS A 5 6.37 1.88 -7.68
CA HIS A 5 6.04 1.04 -6.52
C HIS A 5 6.59 1.69 -5.24
N ILE A 6 5.76 1.69 -4.21
CA ILE A 6 6.14 2.08 -2.85
C ILE A 6 5.58 1.08 -1.84
N ALA A 7 6.18 1.05 -0.65
CA ALA A 7 5.70 0.36 0.54
C ALA A 7 6.13 1.12 1.79
N ASP A 8 5.59 0.78 2.95
CA ASP A 8 6.08 1.19 4.27
C ASP A 8 6.22 2.72 4.43
N MET A 9 5.23 3.46 3.95
CA MET A 9 5.19 4.91 4.11
C MET A 9 4.86 5.33 5.54
N HIS A 10 4.06 4.56 6.27
CA HIS A 10 3.67 4.76 7.67
C HIS A 10 3.27 6.20 8.00
N PHE A 11 2.35 6.78 7.21
CA PHE A 11 1.87 8.13 7.48
C PHE A 11 1.30 8.26 8.90
N ASP A 12 1.65 9.34 9.56
CA ASP A 12 1.31 9.69 10.94
C ASP A 12 1.88 8.73 12.02
N MET A 13 2.92 7.94 11.70
CA MET A 13 3.65 7.13 12.67
C MET A 13 4.12 7.96 13.87
N GLN A 14 4.01 7.38 15.08
CA GLN A 14 4.59 7.96 16.28
C GLN A 14 6.07 7.58 16.40
N PHE A 15 6.96 8.52 16.17
CA PHE A 15 8.41 8.33 16.32
C PHE A 15 8.84 8.40 17.79
N LYS A 16 8.33 7.47 18.64
CA LYS A 16 8.57 7.48 20.11
C LYS A 16 10.05 7.43 20.51
N MET A 17 10.87 6.68 19.77
CA MET A 17 12.31 6.58 20.03
C MET A 17 13.08 7.90 19.76
N LEU A 18 12.43 8.87 19.15
CA LEU A 18 12.97 10.20 18.88
C LEU A 18 12.34 11.28 19.79
N SER A 19 11.55 10.88 20.80
CA SER A 19 10.84 11.80 21.72
C SER A 19 11.78 12.71 22.50
N ASP A 20 13.01 12.26 22.75
CA ASP A 20 14.04 13.04 23.46
C ASP A 20 14.61 14.20 22.63
N LYS A 21 14.29 14.25 21.35
CA LYS A 21 14.73 15.32 20.43
C LYS A 21 13.50 16.09 19.94
N ILE A 22 13.31 17.28 20.52
CA ILE A 22 12.19 18.17 20.19
C ILE A 22 12.10 18.40 18.66
N GLY A 23 10.93 18.16 18.09
CA GLY A 23 10.61 18.47 16.68
C GLY A 23 11.00 17.41 15.64
N ILE A 24 11.78 16.37 15.96
CA ILE A 24 12.18 15.37 14.95
C ILE A 24 11.00 14.58 14.45
N GLY A 25 10.04 14.20 15.30
CA GLY A 25 8.84 13.50 14.87
C GLY A 25 7.98 14.31 13.88
N GLU A 26 7.88 15.62 14.07
CA GLU A 26 7.18 16.52 13.14
C GLU A 26 7.95 16.64 11.81
N GLN A 27 9.26 16.75 11.87
CA GLN A 27 10.09 16.78 10.67
C GLN A 27 9.94 15.50 9.84
N ARG A 28 9.93 14.33 10.49
CA ARG A 28 9.73 13.03 9.78
C ARG A 28 8.36 12.95 9.09
N ARG A 29 7.29 13.38 9.77
CA ARG A 29 5.95 13.44 9.14
C ARG A 29 5.90 14.45 7.99
N TYR A 30 6.62 15.54 8.08
CA TYR A 30 6.76 16.49 6.97
C TYR A 30 7.54 15.86 5.81
N ASP A 31 8.66 15.18 6.09
CA ASP A 31 9.47 14.51 5.06
C ASP A 31 8.67 13.45 4.29
N GLN A 32 7.82 12.67 4.98
CA GLN A 32 6.90 11.71 4.33
C GLN A 32 5.99 12.41 3.31
N ARG A 33 5.42 13.56 3.66
CA ARG A 33 4.58 14.35 2.75
C ARG A 33 5.36 14.89 1.55
N VAL A 34 6.57 15.37 1.80
CA VAL A 34 7.47 15.85 0.72
C VAL A 34 7.84 14.72 -0.23
N ILE A 35 8.14 13.53 0.30
CA ILE A 35 8.47 12.34 -0.51
C ILE A 35 7.27 11.94 -1.38
N LEU A 36 6.07 11.81 -0.81
CA LEU A 36 4.89 11.47 -1.60
C LEU A 36 4.63 12.52 -2.68
N ARG A 37 4.75 13.81 -2.37
CA ARG A 37 4.60 14.89 -3.38
C ARG A 37 5.61 14.73 -4.53
N LYS A 38 6.87 14.40 -4.25
CA LYS A 38 7.89 14.14 -5.29
C LYS A 38 7.53 12.94 -6.15
N ILE A 39 7.01 11.87 -5.53
CA ILE A 39 6.56 10.66 -6.26
C ILE A 39 5.40 11.01 -7.21
N ILE A 40 4.40 11.76 -6.74
CA ILE A 40 3.26 12.20 -7.56
C ILE A 40 3.73 13.06 -8.73
N ASN A 41 4.62 14.01 -8.50
CA ASN A 41 5.19 14.84 -9.57
C ASN A 41 5.93 13.98 -10.60
N TYR A 42 6.74 13.01 -10.15
CA TYR A 42 7.44 12.08 -11.03
C TYR A 42 6.48 11.25 -11.90
N ILE A 43 5.41 10.71 -11.28
CA ILE A 43 4.36 9.95 -11.98
C ILE A 43 3.76 10.80 -13.09
N LYS A 44 3.37 12.03 -12.77
CA LYS A 44 2.76 13.00 -13.70
C LYS A 44 3.70 13.37 -14.84
N GLU A 45 4.92 13.78 -14.53
CA GLU A 45 5.92 14.20 -15.51
C GLU A 45 6.32 13.08 -16.48
N ASN A 46 6.27 11.83 -16.02
CA ASN A 46 6.66 10.65 -16.81
C ASN A 46 5.48 9.87 -17.40
N ASN A 47 4.23 10.35 -17.24
CA ASN A 47 3.03 9.69 -17.71
C ASN A 47 2.96 8.22 -17.28
N ILE A 48 3.26 7.94 -16.02
CA ILE A 48 3.22 6.59 -15.46
C ILE A 48 1.76 6.13 -15.34
N LYS A 49 1.44 4.95 -15.85
CA LYS A 49 0.06 4.41 -15.88
C LYS A 49 -0.32 3.59 -14.67
N TYR A 50 0.67 3.05 -13.95
CA TYR A 50 0.44 2.16 -12.81
C TYR A 50 1.26 2.59 -11.61
N PHE A 51 0.59 2.73 -10.48
CA PHE A 51 1.20 3.03 -9.19
C PHE A 51 0.77 1.97 -8.17
N PHE A 52 1.73 1.21 -7.65
CA PHE A 52 1.51 0.13 -6.69
C PHE A 52 1.95 0.56 -5.30
N ILE A 53 1.11 0.28 -4.30
CA ILE A 53 1.36 0.53 -2.88
C ILE A 53 1.23 -0.80 -2.17
N ALA A 54 2.36 -1.38 -1.78
CA ALA A 54 2.43 -2.72 -1.20
C ALA A 54 2.47 -2.65 0.34
N GLY A 55 1.39 -2.16 0.92
CA GLY A 55 1.10 -2.12 2.34
C GLY A 55 1.74 -0.99 3.12
N ASP A 56 1.24 -0.82 4.33
CA ASP A 56 1.71 0.10 5.35
C ASP A 56 1.79 1.55 4.85
N LEU A 57 0.75 1.97 4.10
CA LEU A 57 0.64 3.35 3.66
C LEU A 57 0.50 4.29 4.86
N TYR A 58 -0.23 3.88 5.90
CA TYR A 58 -0.46 4.69 7.09
C TYR A 58 -0.50 3.85 8.38
N GLU A 59 -0.40 4.54 9.53
CA GLU A 59 -0.57 3.92 10.84
C GLU A 59 -2.02 3.99 11.29
N ASN A 60 -2.74 2.89 11.23
CA ASN A 60 -4.18 2.84 11.50
C ASN A 60 -4.57 3.42 12.87
N GLN A 61 -3.70 3.29 13.89
CA GLN A 61 -3.95 3.80 15.24
C GLN A 61 -3.81 5.33 15.36
N TYR A 62 -3.07 5.98 14.46
CA TYR A 62 -2.66 7.38 14.62
C TYR A 62 -3.05 8.26 13.43
N ILE A 63 -3.47 7.65 12.34
CA ILE A 63 -3.81 8.36 11.10
C ILE A 63 -4.92 9.38 11.32
N ARG A 64 -4.75 10.57 10.78
CA ARG A 64 -5.72 11.65 10.85
C ARG A 64 -6.48 11.74 9.53
N THR A 65 -7.78 12.09 9.62
CA THR A 65 -8.61 12.34 8.44
C THR A 65 -7.95 13.32 7.47
N SER A 66 -7.36 14.41 7.99
CA SER A 66 -6.67 15.41 7.15
C SER A 66 -5.46 14.86 6.39
N THR A 67 -4.82 13.79 6.90
CA THR A 67 -3.73 13.11 6.21
C THR A 67 -4.27 12.24 5.06
N ILE A 68 -5.37 11.53 5.29
CA ILE A 68 -6.05 10.75 4.24
C ILE A 68 -6.57 11.67 3.13
N GLU A 69 -7.20 12.80 3.50
CA GLU A 69 -7.65 13.83 2.53
C GLU A 69 -6.48 14.37 1.70
N TYR A 70 -5.34 14.62 2.34
CA TYR A 70 -4.12 15.07 1.66
C TYR A 70 -3.62 14.01 0.66
N ILE A 71 -3.53 12.73 1.06
CA ILE A 71 -3.11 11.63 0.18
C ILE A 71 -4.07 11.52 -1.00
N ASN A 72 -5.39 11.48 -0.74
CA ASN A 72 -6.41 11.35 -1.78
C ASN A 72 -6.42 12.53 -2.75
N LYS A 73 -6.15 13.76 -2.25
CA LYS A 73 -5.97 14.94 -3.10
C LYS A 73 -4.76 14.80 -4.04
N LEU A 74 -3.65 14.24 -3.55
CA LEU A 74 -2.48 13.97 -4.40
C LEU A 74 -2.79 12.90 -5.47
N PHE A 75 -3.54 11.87 -5.11
CA PHE A 75 -3.95 10.83 -6.06
C PHE A 75 -4.87 11.37 -7.16
N LEU A 76 -5.69 12.39 -6.85
CA LEU A 76 -6.52 13.07 -7.85
C LEU A 76 -5.68 13.86 -8.88
N GLU A 77 -4.47 14.32 -8.51
CA GLU A 77 -3.59 15.03 -9.45
C GLU A 77 -2.99 14.11 -10.55
N ILE A 78 -3.15 12.79 -10.38
CA ILE A 78 -2.72 11.74 -11.31
C ILE A 78 -3.89 10.81 -11.67
N ASP A 79 -5.05 11.38 -11.97
CA ASP A 79 -6.30 10.65 -12.23
C ASP A 79 -6.25 9.73 -13.46
N ASP A 80 -5.30 9.94 -14.38
CA ASP A 80 -4.96 9.04 -15.49
C ASP A 80 -4.08 7.83 -15.08
N THR A 81 -3.60 7.79 -13.83
CA THR A 81 -2.80 6.70 -13.27
C THR A 81 -3.70 5.78 -12.46
N GLN A 82 -3.67 4.49 -12.74
CA GLN A 82 -4.35 3.49 -11.90
C GLN A 82 -3.48 3.21 -10.66
N ILE A 83 -4.07 3.37 -9.49
CA ILE A 83 -3.40 3.19 -8.19
C ILE A 83 -3.96 1.93 -7.56
N PHE A 84 -3.07 1.00 -7.19
CA PHE A 84 -3.41 -0.27 -6.58
C PHE A 84 -2.79 -0.36 -5.20
N ILE A 85 -3.62 -0.51 -4.17
CA ILE A 85 -3.19 -0.60 -2.77
C ILE A 85 -3.49 -2.00 -2.24
N ALA A 86 -2.47 -2.69 -1.79
CA ALA A 86 -2.62 -3.89 -0.96
C ALA A 86 -2.40 -3.47 0.51
N PRO A 87 -3.44 -3.39 1.35
CA PRO A 87 -3.29 -3.09 2.77
C PRO A 87 -2.29 -4.02 3.47
N GLY A 88 -1.48 -3.45 4.39
CA GLY A 88 -0.53 -4.19 5.20
C GLY A 88 -1.01 -4.40 6.64
N ASN A 89 -0.10 -4.82 7.52
CA ASN A 89 -0.44 -5.08 8.91
C ASN A 89 -0.56 -3.80 9.76
N HIS A 90 -0.02 -2.67 9.33
CA HIS A 90 -0.20 -1.38 10.02
C HIS A 90 -1.46 -0.62 9.55
N ASP A 91 -1.96 -0.92 8.36
CA ASP A 91 -3.14 -0.31 7.76
C ASP A 91 -4.18 -1.33 7.24
N PRO A 92 -4.54 -2.37 8.03
CA PRO A 92 -5.41 -3.43 7.53
C PRO A 92 -6.83 -2.94 7.23
N LEU A 93 -7.57 -3.74 6.44
CA LEU A 93 -8.98 -3.53 6.07
C LEU A 93 -9.95 -3.74 7.23
N LEU A 94 -9.68 -3.15 8.39
CA LEU A 94 -10.60 -3.21 9.51
C LEU A 94 -11.93 -2.54 9.18
N LYS A 95 -13.01 -2.96 9.85
CA LYS A 95 -14.34 -2.39 9.65
C LYS A 95 -14.37 -0.86 9.76
N ASN A 96 -13.52 -0.28 10.60
CA ASN A 96 -13.39 1.15 10.84
C ASN A 96 -12.18 1.80 10.15
N SER A 97 -11.45 1.09 9.28
CA SER A 97 -10.32 1.65 8.54
C SER A 97 -10.79 2.69 7.51
N TYR A 98 -9.90 3.61 7.15
CA TYR A 98 -10.16 4.56 6.07
C TYR A 98 -10.28 3.89 4.70
N TYR A 99 -9.76 2.70 4.51
CA TYR A 99 -9.98 1.94 3.28
C TYR A 99 -11.45 1.59 3.07
N ASN A 100 -12.20 1.33 4.16
CA ASN A 100 -13.62 0.99 4.12
C ASN A 100 -14.56 2.20 4.32
N ASN A 101 -14.10 3.27 4.98
CA ASN A 101 -14.98 4.36 5.44
C ASN A 101 -14.63 5.74 4.86
N PHE A 102 -13.76 5.80 3.86
CA PHE A 102 -13.42 7.03 3.17
C PHE A 102 -13.71 6.89 1.67
N LEU A 103 -14.18 7.97 1.05
CA LEU A 103 -14.44 7.99 -0.38
C LEU A 103 -13.14 8.27 -1.15
N TRP A 104 -12.45 7.21 -1.52
CA TRP A 104 -11.27 7.31 -2.37
C TRP A 104 -11.63 7.71 -3.80
N ASN A 105 -10.68 8.33 -4.50
CA ASN A 105 -10.83 8.66 -5.92
C ASN A 105 -11.05 7.39 -6.75
N LYS A 106 -11.77 7.54 -7.87
CA LYS A 106 -12.13 6.42 -8.77
C LYS A 106 -10.93 5.69 -9.40
N ASN A 107 -9.76 6.32 -9.43
CA ASN A 107 -8.52 5.73 -9.92
C ASN A 107 -7.75 4.91 -8.86
N VAL A 108 -8.30 4.78 -7.63
CA VAL A 108 -7.73 3.99 -6.54
C VAL A 108 -8.51 2.69 -6.41
N HIS A 109 -7.79 1.57 -6.49
CA HIS A 109 -8.28 0.24 -6.19
C HIS A 109 -7.59 -0.30 -4.94
N ILE A 110 -8.37 -0.81 -3.98
CA ILE A 110 -7.87 -1.35 -2.71
C ILE A 110 -8.21 -2.83 -2.69
N PHE A 111 -7.18 -3.68 -2.63
CA PHE A 111 -7.36 -5.14 -2.62
C PHE A 111 -7.92 -5.64 -1.29
N GLY A 112 -8.85 -6.61 -1.39
CA GLY A 112 -9.45 -7.30 -0.26
C GLY A 112 -8.60 -8.45 0.28
N PRO A 113 -9.10 -9.16 1.34
CA PRO A 113 -8.41 -10.28 2.00
C PRO A 113 -8.61 -11.62 1.25
N LYS A 114 -8.64 -11.55 -0.07
CA LYS A 114 -8.64 -12.68 -0.99
C LYS A 114 -7.88 -12.27 -2.23
N PHE A 115 -7.23 -13.23 -2.89
CA PHE A 115 -6.62 -12.94 -4.18
C PHE A 115 -7.65 -12.43 -5.16
N GLU A 116 -7.44 -11.24 -5.64
CA GLU A 116 -8.26 -10.55 -6.63
C GLU A 116 -7.44 -10.29 -7.88
N ARG A 117 -8.06 -10.38 -9.05
CA ARG A 117 -7.44 -10.08 -10.33
C ARG A 117 -8.10 -8.88 -10.98
N ILE A 118 -7.29 -7.93 -11.37
CA ILE A 118 -7.68 -6.79 -12.22
C ILE A 118 -7.04 -7.00 -13.59
N GLU A 119 -7.86 -7.18 -14.60
CA GLU A 119 -7.42 -7.31 -15.97
C GLU A 119 -7.25 -5.96 -16.64
N THR A 120 -6.11 -5.78 -17.30
CA THR A 120 -5.88 -4.66 -18.22
C THR A 120 -5.46 -5.18 -19.59
N ASP A 121 -5.36 -4.31 -20.59
CA ASP A 121 -5.01 -4.76 -21.96
C ASP A 121 -3.65 -5.47 -22.01
N ASN A 122 -2.67 -5.01 -21.21
CA ASN A 122 -1.28 -5.45 -21.34
C ASN A 122 -0.78 -6.29 -20.16
N ILE A 123 -1.42 -6.15 -18.99
CA ILE A 123 -0.98 -6.81 -17.76
C ILE A 123 -2.19 -7.33 -16.98
N ASP A 124 -1.98 -8.37 -16.21
CA ASP A 124 -2.89 -8.81 -15.17
C ASP A 124 -2.30 -8.45 -13.80
N ILE A 125 -3.07 -7.73 -12.99
CA ILE A 125 -2.66 -7.29 -11.67
C ILE A 125 -3.42 -8.12 -10.66
N TYR A 126 -2.70 -8.78 -9.78
CA TYR A 126 -3.22 -9.54 -8.66
C TYR A 126 -2.89 -8.81 -7.39
N GLY A 127 -3.76 -8.89 -6.41
CA GLY A 127 -3.52 -8.29 -5.12
C GLY A 127 -4.16 -9.06 -3.99
N TYR A 128 -3.62 -8.84 -2.79
CA TYR A 128 -4.12 -9.38 -1.55
C TYR A 128 -3.85 -8.36 -0.44
N GLY A 129 -4.87 -7.96 0.32
CA GLY A 129 -4.76 -7.02 1.43
C GLY A 129 -5.00 -7.71 2.77
N PHE A 130 -4.35 -7.23 3.81
CA PHE A 130 -4.60 -7.66 5.19
C PHE A 130 -5.97 -7.19 5.69
N ASP A 131 -6.70 -8.04 6.39
CA ASP A 131 -7.97 -7.72 7.06
C ASP A 131 -7.84 -7.62 8.58
N ASP A 132 -6.65 -7.92 9.11
CA ASP A 132 -6.28 -7.77 10.52
C ASP A 132 -4.80 -7.39 10.64
N PHE A 133 -4.36 -6.99 11.83
CA PHE A 133 -2.96 -6.70 12.17
C PHE A 133 -2.03 -7.93 12.02
N TYR A 134 -2.62 -9.10 11.97
CA TYR A 134 -1.94 -10.38 11.75
C TYR A 134 -2.62 -11.12 10.61
N CYS A 135 -1.87 -11.51 9.60
CA CYS A 135 -2.38 -12.33 8.51
C CYS A 135 -1.80 -13.75 8.62
N SER A 136 -2.66 -14.69 9.01
CA SER A 136 -2.31 -16.12 9.10
C SER A 136 -2.88 -16.97 7.96
N ASN A 137 -3.69 -16.37 7.09
CA ASN A 137 -4.54 -17.11 6.15
C ASN A 137 -4.07 -17.01 4.70
N LEU A 138 -2.91 -16.40 4.43
CA LEU A 138 -2.40 -16.31 3.09
C LEU A 138 -1.96 -17.69 2.57
N ASN A 139 -2.64 -18.16 1.53
CA ASN A 139 -2.31 -19.42 0.87
C ASN A 139 -2.11 -19.17 -0.63
N PHE A 140 -0.87 -19.23 -1.10
CA PHE A 140 -0.55 -19.01 -2.53
C PHE A 140 -1.19 -20.03 -3.47
N ASN A 141 -1.63 -21.20 -2.97
CA ASN A 141 -2.39 -22.15 -3.79
C ASN A 141 -3.75 -21.59 -4.27
N ASP A 142 -4.22 -20.53 -3.61
CA ASP A 142 -5.46 -19.85 -4.02
C ASP A 142 -5.20 -18.80 -5.13
N LEU A 143 -3.95 -18.43 -5.37
CA LEU A 143 -3.55 -17.55 -6.48
C LEU A 143 -3.58 -18.34 -7.79
N LYS A 144 -4.50 -17.97 -8.69
CA LYS A 144 -4.64 -18.58 -10.01
C LYS A 144 -4.27 -17.57 -11.09
N ILE A 145 -3.17 -17.81 -11.77
CA ILE A 145 -2.75 -16.99 -12.91
C ILE A 145 -3.64 -17.33 -14.11
N SER A 146 -4.43 -16.34 -14.55
CA SER A 146 -5.41 -16.54 -15.62
C SER A 146 -4.79 -16.60 -17.01
N ASN A 147 -3.75 -15.79 -17.26
CA ASN A 147 -3.04 -15.78 -18.54
C ASN A 147 -1.52 -15.71 -18.32
N PRO A 148 -0.82 -16.86 -18.38
CA PRO A 148 0.63 -16.89 -18.17
C PRO A 148 1.44 -16.21 -19.30
N ASN A 149 0.81 -15.90 -20.44
CA ASN A 149 1.48 -15.21 -21.55
C ASN A 149 1.44 -13.67 -21.40
N LYS A 150 0.64 -13.13 -20.48
CA LYS A 150 0.67 -11.71 -20.10
C LYS A 150 1.75 -11.45 -19.03
N ILE A 151 2.11 -10.20 -18.86
CA ILE A 151 2.84 -9.77 -17.65
C ILE A 151 1.86 -9.86 -16.48
N ASN A 152 2.23 -10.64 -15.46
CA ASN A 152 1.45 -10.81 -14.24
C ASN A 152 2.20 -10.12 -13.10
N ILE A 153 1.52 -9.23 -12.36
CA ILE A 153 2.07 -8.49 -11.22
C ILE A 153 1.24 -8.85 -10.00
N LEU A 154 1.89 -9.31 -8.94
CA LEU A 154 1.26 -9.50 -7.64
C LEU A 154 1.65 -8.35 -6.72
N VAL A 155 0.66 -7.66 -6.17
CA VAL A 155 0.82 -6.61 -5.17
C VAL A 155 0.39 -7.17 -3.82
N ILE A 156 1.33 -7.29 -2.90
CA ILE A 156 1.11 -7.90 -1.59
C ILE A 156 2.09 -7.31 -0.58
N HIS A 157 1.69 -7.28 0.69
CA HIS A 157 2.56 -6.95 1.81
C HIS A 157 3.01 -8.19 2.56
N GLY A 158 4.28 -8.27 2.99
CA GLY A 158 4.80 -9.39 3.76
C GLY A 158 6.31 -9.55 3.66
N THR A 159 6.85 -10.57 4.31
CA THR A 159 8.29 -10.89 4.34
C THR A 159 8.57 -12.14 3.52
N LEU A 160 9.55 -12.06 2.61
CA LEU A 160 10.00 -13.19 1.79
C LEU A 160 11.22 -13.88 2.44
N ASP A 161 11.15 -15.21 2.60
CA ASP A 161 12.26 -16.11 2.97
C ASP A 161 13.16 -15.67 4.15
N GLY A 162 12.69 -14.93 5.13
CA GLY A 162 13.62 -14.37 6.10
C GLY A 162 13.13 -14.26 7.54
N ALA A 163 11.90 -14.57 7.80
CA ALA A 163 11.37 -14.45 9.16
C ALA A 163 11.83 -15.65 10.00
N ASN A 164 12.59 -15.40 11.04
CA ASN A 164 12.69 -16.33 12.16
C ASN A 164 11.27 -16.61 12.66
N LEU A 165 10.97 -17.86 13.03
CA LEU A 165 9.65 -18.32 13.51
C LEU A 165 9.06 -17.50 14.68
N GLU A 166 9.83 -16.57 15.26
CA GLU A 166 9.40 -15.66 16.32
C GLU A 166 8.67 -14.40 15.79
N ASP A 167 8.83 -14.06 14.49
CA ASP A 167 8.16 -12.93 13.86
C ASP A 167 6.92 -13.37 13.05
N MET A 168 6.01 -14.13 13.68
CA MET A 168 4.73 -14.52 13.07
C MET A 168 3.77 -13.33 12.76
N GLN A 169 4.22 -12.11 12.98
CA GLN A 169 3.43 -10.88 12.72
C GLN A 169 3.36 -10.53 11.23
N TYR A 170 4.28 -11.06 10.43
CA TYR A 170 4.37 -10.77 9.00
C TYR A 170 4.08 -12.03 8.21
N ASN A 171 3.34 -11.91 7.12
CA ASN A 171 3.19 -13.00 6.17
C ASN A 171 4.56 -13.46 5.72
N SER A 172 5.06 -14.53 6.32
CA SER A 172 6.29 -15.17 5.83
C SER A 172 5.93 -15.95 4.57
N MET A 173 6.51 -15.54 3.46
CA MET A 173 6.35 -16.17 2.15
C MET A 173 7.60 -17.00 1.86
N SER A 174 7.45 -18.30 1.59
CA SER A 174 8.53 -19.15 1.06
C SER A 174 8.44 -19.22 -0.46
N THR A 175 9.58 -19.18 -1.13
CA THR A 175 9.69 -19.43 -2.58
C THR A 175 9.54 -20.91 -2.91
#